data_cfcfb580b5f3ea7ccee6e71712a0b6ae
#
_entry.id   cfcfb580b5f3ea7ccee6e71712a0b6ae
#
_cell.length_a   1.000
_cell.length_b   1.000
_cell.length_c   1.000
_cell.angle_alpha   90.00
_cell.angle_beta   90.00
_cell.angle_gamma   90.00
#
_symmetry.space_group_name_H-M   'P 1'
#
loop_
_entity.id
_entity.type
_entity.pdbx_description
1 polymer ?
#
loop_
_entity_poly.entity_id
_entity_poly.type
_entity_poly.pdbx_seq_one_letter_code
_entity_poly.pdbx_strand_id
1 'polypeptide(L)'
;MNKNLKPNSKPKVKTFGCRLNFLESNLIEKHLEESALENVTVVNTCAVTNEAERQAKQFIRKAYKENPDSNIIVTGCASQINPENWIKMKEVTKIIGNSEKLDLSSWRPKKTNKIEFSNIMNQTKAKNIYHQGYENRQRAFLQIQQGCDHRCTFCIIPFGRGNNRSIPSDQIIENAKNLTNFGHKEIVLTGVDIASWGKDLDGHKGLGYLVKLIIKNVKNLERLRLSSVDPAEIDSELIDAFSNEK
;
A
#
# COMPACT_ATOMS: atom_id res chain seq x y z
N MET A 1 32.12 -8.49 30.57
CA MET A 1 32.08 -8.93 29.17
C MET A 1 31.29 -7.89 28.39
N ASN A 2 31.98 -6.96 27.71
CA ASN A 2 31.36 -5.94 26.89
C ASN A 2 30.76 -6.60 25.63
N LYS A 3 29.45 -6.76 25.57
CA LYS A 3 28.76 -6.99 24.31
C LYS A 3 28.96 -5.74 23.47
N ASN A 4 29.72 -5.84 22.40
CA ASN A 4 29.80 -4.81 21.35
C ASN A 4 28.38 -4.55 20.84
N LEU A 5 27.71 -3.53 21.39
CA LEU A 5 26.50 -2.97 20.84
C LEU A 5 26.85 -2.50 19.43
N LYS A 6 26.38 -3.21 18.40
CA LYS A 6 26.43 -2.68 17.05
C LYS A 6 25.70 -1.34 17.07
N PRO A 7 26.25 -0.31 16.40
CA PRO A 7 25.59 0.99 16.37
C PRO A 7 24.16 0.81 15.87
N ASN A 8 23.22 1.52 16.50
CA ASN A 8 21.80 1.53 16.14
C ASN A 8 21.63 1.62 14.62
N SER A 9 21.14 0.55 14.02
CA SER A 9 20.96 0.51 12.56
C SER A 9 19.70 1.24 12.18
N LYS A 10 19.77 2.04 11.11
CA LYS A 10 18.57 2.68 10.54
C LYS A 10 17.50 1.62 10.24
N PRO A 11 16.21 1.96 10.42
CA PRO A 11 15.13 1.06 10.08
C PRO A 11 15.18 0.69 8.59
N LYS A 12 14.77 -0.54 8.27
CA LYS A 12 14.75 -1.06 6.90
C LYS A 12 13.36 -1.56 6.56
N VAL A 13 12.87 -1.22 5.37
CA VAL A 13 11.61 -1.77 4.84
C VAL A 13 11.91 -2.63 3.62
N LYS A 14 11.43 -3.86 3.63
CA LYS A 14 11.51 -4.79 2.50
C LYS A 14 10.10 -5.06 1.98
N THR A 15 9.87 -4.72 0.74
CA THR A 15 8.58 -4.84 0.08
C THR A 15 8.56 -6.06 -0.85
N PHE A 16 7.48 -6.83 -0.77
CA PHE A 16 7.14 -7.88 -1.72
C PHE A 16 5.78 -7.57 -2.35
N GLY A 17 5.62 -7.90 -3.64
CA GLY A 17 4.35 -7.84 -4.34
C GLY A 17 4.10 -6.60 -5.18
N CYS A 18 2.93 -6.00 -5.04
CA CYS A 18 2.37 -5.05 -6.00
C CYS A 18 2.75 -3.58 -5.73
N ARG A 19 2.28 -2.69 -6.63
CA ARG A 19 2.47 -1.23 -6.54
C ARG A 19 1.86 -0.63 -5.28
N LEU A 20 0.73 -1.17 -4.79
CA LEU A 20 0.14 -0.74 -3.54
C LEU A 20 1.05 -1.04 -2.35
N ASN A 21 1.62 -2.26 -2.29
CA ASN A 21 2.60 -2.57 -1.25
C ASN A 21 3.80 -1.64 -1.30
N PHE A 22 4.25 -1.29 -2.51
CA PHE A 22 5.34 -0.34 -2.67
C PHE A 22 4.97 1.06 -2.14
N LEU A 23 3.80 1.57 -2.52
CA LEU A 23 3.29 2.87 -2.05
C LEU A 23 3.14 2.90 -0.52
N GLU A 24 2.57 1.84 0.05
CA GLU A 24 2.40 1.69 1.49
C GLU A 24 3.75 1.60 2.23
N SER A 25 4.75 0.95 1.62
CA SER A 25 6.09 0.85 2.22
C SER A 25 6.79 2.21 2.33
N ASN A 26 6.59 3.10 1.38
CA ASN A 26 7.14 4.47 1.50
C ASN A 26 6.48 5.25 2.66
N LEU A 27 5.17 5.04 2.88
CA LEU A 27 4.51 5.61 4.06
C LEU A 27 5.05 5.01 5.36
N ILE A 28 5.30 3.69 5.37
CA ILE A 28 5.90 3.00 6.52
C ILE A 28 7.30 3.56 6.80
N GLU A 29 8.15 3.77 5.79
CA GLU A 29 9.48 4.38 5.94
C GLU A 29 9.37 5.74 6.63
N LYS A 30 8.45 6.59 6.16
CA LYS A 30 8.19 7.89 6.79
C LYS A 30 7.74 7.75 8.25
N HIS A 31 6.83 6.82 8.55
CA HIS A 31 6.37 6.57 9.92
C HIS A 31 7.50 6.08 10.84
N LEU A 32 8.41 5.25 10.32
CA LEU A 32 9.58 4.79 11.08
C LEU A 32 10.53 5.93 11.41
N GLU A 33 10.76 6.84 10.46
CA GLU A 33 11.57 8.05 10.68
C GLU A 33 10.93 8.98 11.72
N GLU A 34 9.63 9.28 11.58
CA GLU A 34 8.88 10.12 12.52
C GLU A 34 8.79 9.51 13.94
N SER A 35 8.83 8.19 14.04
CA SER A 35 8.78 7.48 15.32
C SER A 35 10.13 7.29 15.97
N ALA A 36 11.21 7.72 15.30
CA ALA A 36 12.61 7.54 15.74
C ALA A 36 12.93 6.08 16.14
N LEU A 37 12.31 5.12 15.44
CA LEU A 37 12.53 3.70 15.67
C LEU A 37 13.87 3.28 15.08
N GLU A 38 14.67 2.63 15.88
CA GLU A 38 15.96 2.10 15.49
C GLU A 38 15.98 0.57 15.55
N ASN A 39 16.86 -0.05 14.81
CA ASN A 39 17.05 -1.49 14.79
C ASN A 39 15.75 -2.28 14.46
N VAL A 40 14.97 -1.78 13.50
CA VAL A 40 13.73 -2.38 13.02
C VAL A 40 13.87 -2.81 11.56
N THR A 41 13.39 -4.01 11.26
CA THR A 41 13.24 -4.51 9.90
C THR A 41 11.77 -4.80 9.64
N VAL A 42 11.15 -4.04 8.75
CA VAL A 42 9.76 -4.26 8.33
C VAL A 42 9.72 -5.06 7.04
N VAL A 43 8.86 -6.08 7.01
CA VAL A 43 8.63 -6.92 5.83
C VAL A 43 7.17 -6.80 5.40
N ASN A 44 6.94 -6.06 4.30
CA ASN A 44 5.61 -5.89 3.72
C ASN A 44 5.34 -7.01 2.71
N THR A 45 4.45 -7.93 3.08
CA THR A 45 4.26 -9.22 2.42
C THR A 45 3.16 -9.20 1.35
N CYS A 46 3.27 -10.12 0.39
CA CYS A 46 2.28 -10.38 -0.66
C CYS A 46 1.69 -11.79 -0.50
N ALA A 47 0.39 -11.93 -0.78
CA ALA A 47 -0.32 -13.21 -0.75
C ALA A 47 -0.68 -13.76 -2.16
N VAL A 48 -0.38 -12.99 -3.22
CA VAL A 48 -0.85 -13.33 -4.57
C VAL A 48 -0.09 -14.54 -5.13
N THR A 49 1.18 -14.71 -4.76
CA THR A 49 1.98 -15.84 -5.21
C THR A 49 2.69 -16.53 -4.05
N ASN A 50 2.74 -17.86 -4.09
CA ASN A 50 3.51 -18.66 -3.13
C ASN A 50 5.00 -18.28 -3.13
N GLU A 51 5.52 -17.89 -4.29
CA GLU A 51 6.92 -17.48 -4.44
C GLU A 51 7.21 -16.18 -3.66
N ALA A 52 6.32 -15.19 -3.71
CA ALA A 52 6.48 -13.95 -2.93
C ALA A 52 6.47 -14.24 -1.41
N GLU A 53 5.61 -15.14 -0.96
CA GLU A 53 5.56 -15.56 0.45
C GLU A 53 6.85 -16.33 0.84
N ARG A 54 7.31 -17.23 -0.01
CA ARG A 54 8.56 -17.98 0.20
C ARG A 54 9.76 -17.03 0.32
N GLN A 55 9.86 -16.08 -0.59
CA GLN A 55 10.94 -15.07 -0.57
C GLN A 55 10.88 -14.20 0.68
N ALA A 56 9.68 -13.79 1.12
CA ALA A 56 9.52 -13.03 2.35
C ALA A 56 10.03 -13.81 3.57
N LYS A 57 9.67 -15.10 3.70
CA LYS A 57 10.16 -15.97 4.78
C LYS A 57 11.68 -16.17 4.73
N GLN A 58 12.25 -16.32 3.53
CA GLN A 58 13.71 -16.40 3.37
C GLN A 58 14.41 -15.11 3.80
N PHE A 59 13.86 -13.95 3.38
CA PHE A 59 14.40 -12.66 3.77
C PHE A 59 14.38 -12.48 5.30
N ILE A 60 13.27 -12.82 5.97
CA ILE A 60 13.13 -12.75 7.42
C ILE A 60 14.23 -13.54 8.11
N ARG A 61 14.44 -14.81 7.71
CA ARG A 61 15.48 -15.67 8.29
C ARG A 61 16.89 -15.11 8.06
N LYS A 62 17.15 -14.56 6.86
CA LYS A 62 18.40 -13.91 6.53
C LYS A 62 18.63 -12.66 7.39
N ALA A 63 17.65 -11.78 7.47
CA ALA A 63 17.72 -10.56 8.28
C ALA A 63 17.99 -10.85 9.77
N TYR A 64 17.31 -11.85 10.33
CA TYR A 64 17.54 -12.30 11.70
C TYR A 64 18.95 -12.86 11.90
N LYS A 65 19.47 -13.65 10.95
CA LYS A 65 20.84 -14.17 11.01
C LYS A 65 21.89 -13.06 10.97
N GLU A 66 21.65 -12.02 10.16
CA GLU A 66 22.55 -10.87 10.03
C GLU A 66 22.52 -9.96 11.25
N ASN A 67 21.33 -9.79 11.86
CA ASN A 67 21.15 -8.97 13.07
C ASN A 67 20.08 -9.58 13.99
N PRO A 68 20.46 -10.51 14.90
CA PRO A 68 19.52 -11.16 15.81
C PRO A 68 18.81 -10.24 16.79
N ASP A 69 19.38 -9.06 17.05
CA ASP A 69 18.81 -8.06 17.96
C ASP A 69 17.80 -7.13 17.24
N SER A 70 17.62 -7.27 15.93
CA SER A 70 16.65 -6.47 15.16
C SER A 70 15.22 -6.88 15.46
N ASN A 71 14.34 -5.90 15.65
CA ASN A 71 12.91 -6.12 15.72
C ASN A 71 12.36 -6.36 14.30
N ILE A 72 11.97 -7.59 14.00
CA ILE A 72 11.40 -7.94 12.70
C ILE A 72 9.87 -7.84 12.78
N ILE A 73 9.32 -6.84 12.10
CA ILE A 73 7.88 -6.58 12.01
C ILE A 73 7.38 -7.04 10.67
N VAL A 74 6.34 -7.87 10.66
CA VAL A 74 5.72 -8.36 9.41
C VAL A 74 4.36 -7.68 9.22
N THR A 75 4.09 -7.25 8.00
CA THR A 75 2.82 -6.67 7.58
C THR A 75 2.50 -7.10 6.14
N GLY A 76 1.37 -6.65 5.59
CA GLY A 76 0.99 -6.92 4.21
C GLY A 76 -0.08 -8.00 4.07
N CYS A 77 -0.38 -8.36 2.81
CA CYS A 77 -1.52 -9.22 2.53
C CYS A 77 -1.39 -10.63 3.11
N ALA A 78 -0.20 -11.24 3.04
CA ALA A 78 -0.03 -12.60 3.53
C ALA A 78 -0.13 -12.70 5.06
N SER A 79 0.38 -11.70 5.78
CA SER A 79 0.23 -11.65 7.24
C SER A 79 -1.18 -11.24 7.68
N GLN A 80 -1.90 -10.44 6.89
CA GLN A 80 -3.29 -10.12 7.14
C GLN A 80 -4.19 -11.35 7.03
N ILE A 81 -3.95 -12.22 6.06
CA ILE A 81 -4.75 -13.43 5.83
C ILE A 81 -4.47 -14.49 6.89
N ASN A 82 -3.21 -14.68 7.26
CA ASN A 82 -2.80 -15.74 8.17
C ASN A 82 -1.70 -15.26 9.14
N PRO A 83 -2.05 -14.40 10.12
CA PRO A 83 -1.08 -13.83 11.05
C PRO A 83 -0.38 -14.90 11.89
N GLU A 84 -1.09 -15.98 12.24
CA GLU A 84 -0.56 -17.06 13.08
C GLU A 84 0.64 -17.78 12.45
N ASN A 85 0.65 -17.94 11.12
CA ASN A 85 1.77 -18.58 10.42
C ASN A 85 3.05 -17.73 10.44
N TRP A 86 2.92 -16.42 10.57
CA TRP A 86 4.04 -15.50 10.62
C TRP A 86 4.57 -15.31 12.03
N ILE A 87 3.68 -15.16 13.03
CA ILE A 87 4.11 -14.95 14.41
C ILE A 87 4.73 -16.19 15.05
N LYS A 88 4.46 -17.39 14.52
CA LYS A 88 5.12 -18.64 14.92
C LYS A 88 6.60 -18.70 14.49
N MET A 89 7.02 -17.87 13.54
CA MET A 89 8.43 -17.75 13.19
C MET A 89 9.18 -17.09 14.36
N LYS A 90 10.20 -17.76 14.90
CA LYS A 90 11.00 -17.27 16.03
C LYS A 90 11.69 -15.93 15.77
N GLU A 91 11.89 -15.62 14.50
CA GLU A 91 12.51 -14.40 14.00
C GLU A 91 11.58 -13.19 14.04
N VAL A 92 10.24 -13.41 14.07
CA VAL A 92 9.24 -12.35 13.98
C VAL A 92 8.87 -11.85 15.37
N THR A 93 9.00 -10.56 15.59
CA THR A 93 8.70 -9.92 16.88
C THR A 93 7.29 -9.37 16.94
N LYS A 94 6.75 -8.87 15.81
CA LYS A 94 5.41 -8.25 15.76
C LYS A 94 4.78 -8.42 14.38
N ILE A 95 3.44 -8.47 14.37
CA ILE A 95 2.61 -8.38 13.16
C ILE A 95 1.75 -7.13 13.25
N ILE A 96 1.69 -6.38 12.15
CA ILE A 96 0.82 -5.22 11.98
C ILE A 96 -0.07 -5.46 10.76
N GLY A 97 -1.38 -5.29 10.92
CA GLY A 97 -2.37 -5.51 9.85
C GLY A 97 -2.30 -4.47 8.73
N ASN A 98 -3.03 -4.75 7.66
CA ASN A 98 -3.05 -3.90 6.47
C ASN A 98 -3.73 -2.53 6.69
N SER A 99 -4.64 -2.44 7.64
CA SER A 99 -5.24 -1.16 8.03
C SER A 99 -4.33 -0.39 8.99
N GLU A 100 -3.80 -1.08 9.99
CA GLU A 100 -3.01 -0.52 11.08
C GLU A 100 -1.65 0.01 10.59
N LYS A 101 -1.03 -0.64 9.60
CA LYS A 101 0.26 -0.20 9.04
C LYS A 101 0.26 1.21 8.46
N LEU A 102 -0.93 1.73 8.13
CA LEU A 102 -1.11 3.08 7.59
C LEU A 102 -1.23 4.15 8.68
N ASP A 103 -1.30 3.75 9.94
CA ASP A 103 -1.39 4.66 11.08
C ASP A 103 -0.04 4.85 11.76
N LEU A 104 0.40 6.08 11.90
CA LEU A 104 1.64 6.42 12.61
C LEU A 104 1.65 5.85 14.04
N SER A 105 0.47 5.78 14.68
CA SER A 105 0.34 5.25 16.05
C SER A 105 0.79 3.81 16.20
N SER A 106 0.68 2.98 15.16
CA SER A 106 1.09 1.57 15.16
C SER A 106 2.63 1.39 15.14
N TRP A 107 3.34 2.44 14.75
CA TRP A 107 4.80 2.48 14.66
C TRP A 107 5.47 3.15 15.87
N ARG A 108 4.69 3.71 16.79
CA ARG A 108 5.24 4.27 18.03
C ARG A 108 5.60 3.17 19.04
N PRO A 109 6.67 3.35 19.82
CA PRO A 109 6.99 2.42 20.91
C PRO A 109 5.82 2.29 21.89
N LYS A 110 5.20 1.14 21.90
CA LYS A 110 4.14 0.80 22.85
C LYS A 110 4.46 -0.57 23.46
N LYS A 111 4.15 -0.77 24.75
CA LYS A 111 4.04 -2.11 25.33
C LYS A 111 2.78 -2.77 24.79
N THR A 112 2.81 -3.30 23.58
CA THR A 112 1.62 -3.80 22.90
C THR A 112 1.77 -5.26 22.49
N ASN A 113 0.62 -5.86 22.19
CA ASN A 113 0.49 -7.24 21.75
C ASN A 113 1.39 -7.55 20.55
N LYS A 114 1.85 -8.80 20.48
CA LYS A 114 2.64 -9.28 19.33
C LYS A 114 1.89 -9.21 17.99
N ILE A 115 0.55 -9.19 18.04
CA ILE A 115 -0.32 -9.08 16.88
C ILE A 115 -1.22 -7.87 17.07
N GLU A 116 -1.11 -6.90 16.17
CA GLU A 116 -1.95 -5.69 16.11
C GLU A 116 -2.62 -5.67 14.74
N PHE A 117 -3.86 -6.17 14.70
CA PHE A 117 -4.62 -6.19 13.46
C PHE A 117 -6.12 -6.22 13.72
N SER A 118 -6.90 -5.68 12.77
CA SER A 118 -8.35 -5.76 12.73
C SER A 118 -8.83 -6.64 11.58
N ASN A 119 -10.10 -7.05 11.65
CA ASN A 119 -10.71 -7.71 10.51
C ASN A 119 -10.83 -6.73 9.34
N ILE A 120 -10.07 -6.97 8.29
CA ILE A 120 -10.00 -6.09 7.11
C ILE A 120 -11.36 -5.97 6.38
N MET A 121 -12.25 -6.97 6.55
CA MET A 121 -13.58 -6.96 5.95
C MET A 121 -14.52 -5.93 6.60
N ASN A 122 -14.22 -5.49 7.82
CA ASN A 122 -15.01 -4.48 8.55
C ASN A 122 -14.58 -3.04 8.20
N GLN A 123 -13.54 -2.88 7.40
CA GLN A 123 -13.09 -1.56 6.98
C GLN A 123 -14.04 -0.99 5.93
N THR A 124 -14.61 0.18 6.18
CA THR A 124 -15.58 0.85 5.31
C THR A 124 -15.02 2.04 4.55
N LYS A 125 -13.82 2.51 4.93
CA LYS A 125 -13.17 3.66 4.27
C LYS A 125 -11.75 3.32 3.85
N ALA A 126 -11.34 3.77 2.66
CA ALA A 126 -9.94 3.74 2.27
C ALA A 126 -9.17 4.84 3.02
N LYS A 127 -8.02 4.48 3.59
CA LYS A 127 -7.10 5.49 4.13
C LYS A 127 -6.32 6.10 2.97
N ASN A 128 -6.39 7.41 2.85
CA ASN A 128 -5.62 8.13 1.85
C ASN A 128 -4.13 8.12 2.22
N ILE A 129 -3.29 7.69 1.29
CA ILE A 129 -1.84 7.73 1.44
C ILE A 129 -1.36 9.07 0.85
N TYR A 130 -1.07 10.01 1.74
CA TYR A 130 -0.50 11.29 1.35
C TYR A 130 0.99 11.10 1.03
N HIS A 131 1.33 11.27 -0.23
CA HIS A 131 2.69 11.04 -0.74
C HIS A 131 3.27 12.36 -1.26
N GLN A 132 4.47 12.71 -0.79
CA GLN A 132 5.15 13.92 -1.22
C GLN A 132 5.87 13.77 -2.58
N GLY A 133 5.92 12.57 -3.14
CA GLY A 133 6.65 12.25 -4.36
C GLY A 133 7.85 11.33 -4.12
N TYR A 134 8.52 10.95 -5.18
CA TYR A 134 9.72 10.12 -5.17
C TYR A 134 10.88 10.91 -5.75
N GLU A 135 11.97 11.04 -5.03
CA GLU A 135 13.18 11.64 -5.56
C GLU A 135 13.69 10.86 -6.78
N ASN A 136 14.16 11.59 -7.78
CA ASN A 136 14.76 11.03 -9.00
C ASN A 136 13.86 10.08 -9.81
N ARG A 137 12.52 10.22 -9.72
CA ARG A 137 11.58 9.45 -10.53
C ARG A 137 10.63 10.37 -11.27
N GLN A 138 10.45 10.12 -12.57
CA GLN A 138 9.44 10.83 -13.39
C GLN A 138 8.02 10.35 -13.11
N ARG A 139 7.88 9.09 -12.65
CA ARG A 139 6.60 8.42 -12.42
C ARG A 139 6.29 8.28 -10.94
N ALA A 140 5.05 8.65 -10.58
CA ALA A 140 4.48 8.40 -9.26
C ALA A 140 3.28 7.43 -9.32
N PHE A 141 3.07 6.69 -8.23
CA PHE A 141 1.85 5.92 -8.02
C PHE A 141 0.88 6.73 -7.17
N LEU A 142 -0.39 6.76 -7.56
CA LEU A 142 -1.46 7.41 -6.83
C LEU A 142 -2.55 6.41 -6.51
N GLN A 143 -2.73 6.11 -5.23
CA GLN A 143 -3.81 5.24 -4.80
C GLN A 143 -5.14 5.94 -4.96
N ILE A 144 -6.09 5.26 -5.62
CA ILE A 144 -7.46 5.75 -5.77
C ILE A 144 -8.48 4.85 -5.10
N GLN A 145 -8.10 3.58 -4.83
CA GLN A 145 -9.04 2.56 -4.38
C GLN A 145 -8.30 1.44 -3.63
N GLN A 146 -8.98 0.78 -2.71
CA GLN A 146 -8.54 -0.40 -1.95
C GLN A 146 -9.62 -1.47 -1.92
N GLY A 147 -9.20 -2.74 -1.78
CA GLY A 147 -10.11 -3.87 -1.66
C GLY A 147 -10.79 -4.24 -2.97
N CYS A 148 -11.67 -5.25 -2.93
CA CYS A 148 -12.41 -5.73 -4.10
C CYS A 148 -13.66 -6.48 -3.63
N ASP A 149 -14.81 -6.18 -4.23
CA ASP A 149 -16.08 -6.85 -3.93
C ASP A 149 -16.29 -8.12 -4.74
N HIS A 150 -15.47 -8.34 -5.77
CA HIS A 150 -15.48 -9.60 -6.51
C HIS A 150 -15.01 -10.76 -5.61
N ARG A 151 -15.62 -11.93 -5.83
CA ARG A 151 -15.30 -13.17 -5.13
C ARG A 151 -14.90 -14.25 -6.12
N CYS A 152 -13.95 -13.91 -7.01
CA CYS A 152 -13.41 -14.86 -7.98
C CYS A 152 -12.83 -16.07 -7.25
N THR A 153 -13.15 -17.27 -7.73
CA THR A 153 -12.87 -18.53 -7.04
C THR A 153 -11.38 -18.78 -6.72
N PHE A 154 -10.49 -18.18 -7.50
CA PHE A 154 -9.03 -18.30 -7.34
C PHE A 154 -8.38 -17.12 -6.59
N CYS A 155 -9.14 -16.06 -6.26
CA CYS A 155 -8.57 -14.80 -5.83
C CYS A 155 -8.51 -14.69 -4.30
N ILE A 156 -7.30 -14.52 -3.78
CA ILE A 156 -7.05 -14.34 -2.35
C ILE A 156 -7.12 -12.85 -1.91
N ILE A 157 -7.15 -11.92 -2.86
CA ILE A 157 -6.98 -10.49 -2.60
C ILE A 157 -8.02 -9.91 -1.64
N PRO A 158 -9.33 -10.20 -1.76
CA PRO A 158 -10.33 -9.65 -0.83
C PRO A 158 -10.04 -9.98 0.64
N PHE A 159 -9.50 -11.16 0.92
CA PHE A 159 -9.17 -11.59 2.28
C PHE A 159 -7.99 -10.82 2.90
N GLY A 160 -7.08 -10.32 2.04
CA GLY A 160 -5.97 -9.49 2.49
C GLY A 160 -6.24 -7.99 2.42
N ARG A 161 -7.20 -7.55 1.60
CA ARG A 161 -7.45 -6.14 1.31
C ARG A 161 -8.86 -5.65 1.68
N GLY A 162 -9.79 -6.56 1.99
CA GLY A 162 -11.17 -6.24 2.32
C GLY A 162 -12.04 -5.93 1.11
N ASN A 163 -13.22 -5.40 1.37
CA ASN A 163 -14.19 -4.95 0.37
C ASN A 163 -13.72 -3.68 -0.35
N ASN A 164 -14.39 -3.34 -1.47
CA ASN A 164 -14.13 -2.13 -2.23
C ASN A 164 -14.27 -0.87 -1.36
N ARG A 165 -13.29 0.00 -1.47
CA ARG A 165 -13.28 1.32 -0.80
C ARG A 165 -12.53 2.30 -1.67
N SER A 166 -13.25 3.34 -2.09
CA SER A 166 -12.72 4.39 -2.94
C SER A 166 -12.19 5.56 -2.12
N ILE A 167 -11.16 6.23 -2.64
CA ILE A 167 -10.73 7.51 -2.12
C ILE A 167 -11.56 8.60 -2.81
N PRO A 168 -12.09 9.59 -2.08
CA PRO A 168 -12.84 10.69 -2.66
C PRO A 168 -12.04 11.46 -3.72
N SER A 169 -12.72 11.93 -4.77
CA SER A 169 -12.08 12.56 -5.93
C SER A 169 -11.32 13.84 -5.59
N ASP A 170 -11.80 14.63 -4.64
CA ASP A 170 -11.15 15.84 -4.13
C ASP A 170 -9.76 15.52 -3.55
N GLN A 171 -9.65 14.47 -2.73
CA GLN A 171 -8.39 14.01 -2.14
C GLN A 171 -7.43 13.46 -3.22
N ILE A 172 -7.97 12.76 -4.22
CA ILE A 172 -7.17 12.25 -5.34
C ILE A 172 -6.58 13.41 -6.14
N ILE A 173 -7.38 14.43 -6.44
CA ILE A 173 -6.93 15.60 -7.19
C ILE A 173 -5.87 16.38 -6.40
N GLU A 174 -6.07 16.56 -5.10
CA GLU A 174 -5.10 17.23 -4.23
C GLU A 174 -3.76 16.48 -4.25
N ASN A 175 -3.78 15.16 -4.06
CA ASN A 175 -2.58 14.33 -4.14
C ASN A 175 -1.92 14.39 -5.53
N ALA A 176 -2.70 14.35 -6.61
CA ALA A 176 -2.17 14.45 -7.97
C ALA A 176 -1.47 15.80 -8.20
N LYS A 177 -2.05 16.90 -7.71
CA LYS A 177 -1.40 18.23 -7.77
C LYS A 177 -0.11 18.27 -6.98
N ASN A 178 -0.08 17.69 -5.79
CA ASN A 178 1.14 17.62 -4.97
C ASN A 178 2.25 16.84 -5.67
N LEU A 179 1.92 15.69 -6.28
CA LEU A 179 2.87 14.90 -7.04
C LEU A 179 3.44 15.64 -8.25
N THR A 180 2.60 16.34 -9.01
CA THR A 180 3.07 17.14 -10.15
C THR A 180 3.88 18.37 -9.73
N ASN A 181 3.52 19.00 -8.62
CA ASN A 181 4.30 20.12 -8.05
C ASN A 181 5.65 19.65 -7.53
N PHE A 182 5.77 18.41 -7.06
CA PHE A 182 7.05 17.80 -6.68
C PHE A 182 7.94 17.48 -7.90
N GLY A 183 7.38 17.49 -9.11
CA GLY A 183 8.12 17.30 -10.36
C GLY A 183 7.80 16.01 -11.11
N HIS A 184 6.81 15.21 -10.64
CA HIS A 184 6.40 14.02 -11.38
C HIS A 184 5.63 14.40 -12.64
N LYS A 185 6.01 13.79 -13.75
CA LYS A 185 5.41 14.00 -15.07
C LYS A 185 4.39 12.93 -15.46
N GLU A 186 4.49 11.77 -14.82
CA GLU A 186 3.58 10.65 -15.03
C GLU A 186 2.97 10.21 -13.70
N ILE A 187 1.63 10.08 -13.64
CA ILE A 187 0.90 9.50 -12.52
C ILE A 187 0.23 8.21 -12.96
N VAL A 188 0.42 7.14 -12.17
CA VAL A 188 -0.26 5.86 -12.38
C VAL A 188 -1.34 5.71 -11.33
N LEU A 189 -2.61 5.76 -11.73
CA LEU A 189 -3.73 5.44 -10.86
C LEU A 189 -3.67 3.98 -10.45
N THR A 190 -3.65 3.75 -9.15
CA THR A 190 -3.34 2.45 -8.56
C THR A 190 -4.39 2.06 -7.54
N GLY A 191 -4.79 0.81 -7.59
CA GLY A 191 -5.75 0.20 -6.67
C GLY A 191 -5.68 -1.32 -6.77
N VAL A 192 -6.61 -1.98 -6.12
CA VAL A 192 -6.85 -3.42 -6.23
C VAL A 192 -7.72 -3.71 -7.45
N ASP A 193 -8.80 -2.93 -7.55
CA ASP A 193 -9.83 -3.02 -8.59
C ASP A 193 -10.28 -1.60 -8.93
N ILE A 194 -9.47 -0.91 -9.74
CA ILE A 194 -9.68 0.52 -10.03
C ILE A 194 -10.94 0.78 -10.85
N ALA A 195 -11.44 -0.20 -11.60
CA ALA A 195 -12.68 -0.07 -12.36
C ALA A 195 -13.90 0.09 -11.44
N SER A 196 -13.84 -0.47 -10.24
CA SER A 196 -14.88 -0.31 -9.20
C SER A 196 -14.77 1.01 -8.41
N TRP A 197 -13.86 1.92 -8.77
CA TRP A 197 -13.77 3.21 -8.09
C TRP A 197 -15.09 3.98 -8.18
N GLY A 198 -15.51 4.54 -7.06
CA GLY A 198 -16.70 5.37 -6.93
C GLY A 198 -18.00 4.62 -6.66
N LYS A 199 -18.04 3.29 -6.79
CA LYS A 199 -19.26 2.49 -6.52
C LYS A 199 -19.75 2.61 -5.07
N ASP A 200 -18.84 2.86 -4.13
CA ASP A 200 -19.08 3.02 -2.70
C ASP A 200 -19.15 4.48 -2.24
N LEU A 201 -19.04 5.44 -3.18
CA LEU A 201 -19.14 6.86 -2.91
C LEU A 201 -20.53 7.41 -3.26
N ASP A 202 -20.95 8.48 -2.57
CA ASP A 202 -22.18 9.18 -2.88
C ASP A 202 -22.19 9.67 -4.34
N GLY A 203 -23.31 9.47 -5.02
CA GLY A 203 -23.49 9.85 -6.43
C GLY A 203 -22.92 8.88 -7.47
N HIS A 204 -22.30 7.76 -7.06
CA HIS A 204 -21.88 6.64 -7.92
C HIS A 204 -21.22 7.06 -9.25
N LYS A 205 -20.17 7.88 -9.16
CA LYS A 205 -19.38 8.26 -10.34
C LYS A 205 -18.36 7.16 -10.66
N GLY A 206 -18.14 6.87 -11.95
CA GLY A 206 -17.21 5.85 -12.40
C GLY A 206 -15.78 6.33 -12.61
N LEU A 207 -14.90 5.39 -12.99
CA LEU A 207 -13.48 5.67 -13.24
C LEU A 207 -13.29 6.68 -14.36
N GLY A 208 -14.12 6.66 -15.42
CA GLY A 208 -14.06 7.62 -16.53
C GLY A 208 -14.27 9.05 -16.06
N TYR A 209 -15.24 9.28 -15.17
CA TYR A 209 -15.44 10.58 -14.54
C TYR A 209 -14.18 11.05 -13.78
N LEU A 210 -13.57 10.17 -12.99
CA LEU A 210 -12.36 10.52 -12.24
C LEU A 210 -11.20 10.90 -13.17
N VAL A 211 -11.00 10.13 -14.24
CA VAL A 211 -9.95 10.38 -15.24
C VAL A 211 -10.12 11.77 -15.86
N LYS A 212 -11.31 12.09 -16.35
CA LYS A 212 -11.62 13.43 -16.90
C LYS A 212 -11.41 14.54 -15.87
N LEU A 213 -11.81 14.29 -14.62
CA LEU A 213 -11.65 15.26 -13.54
C LEU A 213 -10.17 15.54 -13.22
N ILE A 214 -9.32 14.53 -13.22
CA ILE A 214 -7.86 14.67 -13.04
C ILE A 214 -7.26 15.46 -14.20
N ILE A 215 -7.53 15.07 -15.44
CA ILE A 215 -7.01 15.75 -16.65
C ILE A 215 -7.39 17.24 -16.62
N LYS A 216 -8.63 17.56 -16.28
CA LYS A 216 -9.12 18.94 -16.19
C LYS A 216 -8.42 19.77 -15.11
N ASN A 217 -8.10 19.17 -13.95
CA ASN A 217 -7.68 19.91 -12.74
C ASN A 217 -6.17 19.86 -12.46
N VAL A 218 -5.39 18.98 -13.13
CA VAL A 218 -3.96 18.76 -12.87
C VAL A 218 -3.16 19.18 -14.12
N LYS A 219 -2.91 20.48 -14.26
CA LYS A 219 -2.38 21.08 -15.49
C LYS A 219 -0.96 20.66 -15.86
N ASN A 220 -0.11 20.31 -14.88
CA ASN A 220 1.30 19.97 -15.11
C ASN A 220 1.53 18.46 -15.31
N LEU A 221 0.46 17.67 -15.43
CA LEU A 221 0.53 16.25 -15.67
C LEU A 221 0.69 15.98 -17.16
N GLU A 222 1.80 15.35 -17.55
CA GLU A 222 2.09 15.02 -18.95
C GLU A 222 1.52 13.66 -19.35
N ARG A 223 1.37 12.73 -18.37
CA ARG A 223 0.84 11.39 -18.63
C ARG A 223 0.05 10.86 -17.44
N LEU A 224 -1.20 10.55 -17.68
CA LEU A 224 -2.03 9.76 -16.78
C LEU A 224 -2.09 8.32 -17.25
N ARG A 225 -1.75 7.39 -16.38
CA ARG A 225 -1.78 5.95 -16.67
C ARG A 225 -2.72 5.24 -15.70
N LEU A 226 -3.45 4.28 -16.20
CA LEU A 226 -4.22 3.35 -15.37
C LEU A 226 -3.36 2.12 -15.05
N SER A 227 -3.55 1.54 -13.87
CA SER A 227 -3.08 0.18 -13.59
C SER A 227 -3.97 -0.83 -14.33
N SER A 228 -3.96 -2.11 -13.95
CA SER A 228 -4.82 -3.10 -14.58
C SER A 228 -6.30 -2.73 -14.38
N VAL A 229 -7.06 -2.76 -15.46
CA VAL A 229 -8.51 -2.49 -15.49
C VAL A 229 -9.20 -3.76 -15.97
N ASP A 230 -10.28 -4.15 -15.31
CA ASP A 230 -11.13 -5.22 -15.80
C ASP A 230 -11.91 -4.73 -17.03
N PRO A 231 -11.75 -5.33 -18.21
CA PRO A 231 -12.45 -4.90 -19.41
C PRO A 231 -13.98 -4.94 -19.28
N ALA A 232 -14.52 -5.84 -18.46
CA ALA A 232 -15.96 -5.97 -18.24
C ALA A 232 -16.58 -4.78 -17.49
N GLU A 233 -15.75 -3.98 -16.80
CA GLU A 233 -16.21 -2.84 -16.00
C GLU A 233 -15.80 -1.48 -16.60
N ILE A 234 -15.35 -1.45 -17.84
CA ILE A 234 -15.03 -0.21 -18.54
C ILE A 234 -16.32 0.54 -18.87
N ASP A 235 -16.47 1.75 -18.29
CA ASP A 235 -17.60 2.60 -18.54
C ASP A 235 -17.44 3.45 -19.82
N SER A 236 -18.55 3.98 -20.35
CA SER A 236 -18.55 4.80 -21.56
C SER A 236 -17.78 6.11 -21.39
N GLU A 237 -17.76 6.68 -20.19
CA GLU A 237 -16.98 7.90 -19.91
C GLU A 237 -15.49 7.64 -19.97
N LEU A 238 -15.03 6.43 -19.58
CA LEU A 238 -13.64 6.03 -19.70
C LEU A 238 -13.24 5.84 -21.17
N ILE A 239 -14.09 5.21 -21.98
CA ILE A 239 -13.88 5.07 -23.43
C ILE A 239 -13.77 6.46 -24.06
N ASP A 240 -14.68 7.37 -23.72
CA ASP A 240 -14.67 8.74 -24.23
C ASP A 240 -13.41 9.51 -23.82
N ALA A 241 -12.95 9.38 -22.59
CA ALA A 241 -11.71 9.98 -22.13
C ALA A 241 -10.48 9.53 -22.95
N PHE A 242 -10.40 8.24 -23.31
CA PHE A 242 -9.31 7.73 -24.14
C PHE A 242 -9.43 8.11 -25.62
N SER A 243 -10.63 8.38 -26.10
CA SER A 243 -10.88 8.71 -27.51
C SER A 243 -10.69 10.19 -27.81
N ASN A 244 -10.99 11.06 -26.87
CA ASN A 244 -11.14 12.50 -27.09
C ASN A 244 -10.13 13.36 -26.33
N GLU A 245 -9.45 12.84 -25.30
CA GLU A 245 -8.44 13.59 -24.56
C GLU A 245 -7.03 13.37 -25.19
N LYS A 246 -6.28 14.46 -25.36
CA LYS A 246 -4.94 14.47 -25.97
C LYS A 246 -3.84 14.33 -24.92
#